data_7feee08ba2a7ea5c91b873b5476cf784
#
_entry.id   7feee08ba2a7ea5c91b873b5476cf784
#
_cell.length_a   1.000
_cell.length_b   1.000
_cell.length_c   1.000
_cell.angle_alpha   90.00
_cell.angle_beta   90.00
_cell.angle_gamma   90.00
#
_symmetry.space_group_name_H-M   'P 1'
#
loop_
_entity.id
_entity.type
_entity.pdbx_description
1 polymer ?
#
loop_
_entity_poly.entity_id
_entity_poly.type
_entity_poly.pdbx_seq_one_letter_code
_entity_poly.pdbx_strand_id
1 'polypeptide(L)'
;MRFTTQQSARLGIGIDFGTSNSAAAVFDGENITLIKLAAPDSVMPSANYIDRAFQSSIGQLAIEDYISGNRGRKVELSLEILGEARSGTGGGESAMGGAGEGDTANVYGQAFDDSTLPGRLFRGTKRLLGNTTTDRTAVFDKTFRLVALVVPILV
;
A
#
# COMPACT_ATOMS: atom_id res chain seq x y z
N MET A 1 -52.52 -10.31 -31.82
CA MET A 1 -51.62 -9.44 -31.05
C MET A 1 -50.43 -10.28 -30.60
N ARG A 2 -49.24 -10.05 -31.15
CA ARG A 2 -47.99 -10.71 -30.67
C ARG A 2 -47.38 -9.79 -29.64
N PHE A 3 -47.31 -10.24 -28.39
CA PHE A 3 -46.53 -9.55 -27.37
C PHE A 3 -45.06 -9.85 -27.63
N THR A 4 -44.32 -8.86 -28.09
CA THR A 4 -42.85 -8.92 -28.16
C THR A 4 -42.37 -8.76 -26.77
N THR A 5 -41.89 -9.85 -26.17
CA THR A 5 -41.17 -9.82 -24.88
C THR A 5 -39.88 -9.04 -25.13
N GLN A 6 -39.82 -7.82 -24.64
CA GLN A 6 -38.57 -7.07 -24.62
C GLN A 6 -37.60 -7.83 -23.71
N GLN A 7 -36.65 -8.52 -24.35
CA GLN A 7 -35.54 -9.14 -23.62
C GLN A 7 -34.73 -7.98 -23.02
N SER A 8 -34.79 -7.82 -21.72
CA SER A 8 -33.92 -6.87 -21.01
C SER A 8 -32.48 -7.30 -21.26
N ALA A 9 -31.70 -6.47 -21.93
CA ALA A 9 -30.28 -6.71 -22.13
C ALA A 9 -29.63 -6.88 -20.76
N ARG A 10 -29.01 -8.04 -20.50
CA ARG A 10 -28.25 -8.29 -19.29
C ARG A 10 -26.87 -7.69 -19.47
N LEU A 11 -26.62 -6.55 -18.80
CA LEU A 11 -25.32 -5.94 -18.76
C LEU A 11 -24.45 -6.71 -17.75
N GLY A 12 -23.29 -7.21 -18.18
CA GLY A 12 -22.28 -7.82 -17.33
C GLY A 12 -21.06 -6.91 -17.22
N ILE A 13 -20.47 -6.82 -16.03
CA ILE A 13 -19.19 -6.15 -15.82
C ILE A 13 -18.19 -7.20 -15.33
N GLY A 14 -17.05 -7.31 -16.01
CA GLY A 14 -15.93 -8.13 -15.62
C GLY A 14 -14.76 -7.25 -15.18
N ILE A 15 -14.14 -7.57 -14.06
CA ILE A 15 -12.95 -6.89 -13.56
C ILE A 15 -11.87 -7.95 -13.35
N ASP A 16 -10.72 -7.74 -13.98
CA ASP A 16 -9.48 -8.45 -13.69
C ASP A 16 -8.60 -7.54 -12.83
N PHE A 17 -8.53 -7.84 -11.53
CA PHE A 17 -7.60 -7.20 -10.62
C PHE A 17 -6.34 -8.05 -10.50
N GLY A 18 -5.32 -7.73 -11.29
CA GLY A 18 -4.02 -8.42 -11.29
C GLY A 18 -3.04 -7.86 -10.25
N THR A 19 -1.95 -8.59 -10.00
CA THR A 19 -0.86 -8.15 -9.12
C THR A 19 -0.12 -6.93 -9.68
N SER A 20 0.07 -6.88 -10.98
CA SER A 20 0.82 -5.81 -11.66
C SER A 20 -0.08 -4.87 -12.44
N ASN A 21 -1.13 -5.39 -13.06
CA ASN A 21 -2.03 -4.63 -13.92
C ASN A 21 -3.48 -5.04 -13.66
N SER A 22 -4.41 -4.12 -13.92
CA SER A 22 -5.86 -4.33 -13.83
C SER A 22 -6.52 -3.97 -15.15
N ALA A 23 -7.62 -4.67 -15.47
CA ALA A 23 -8.45 -4.41 -16.64
C ALA A 23 -9.93 -4.58 -16.28
N ALA A 24 -10.80 -3.93 -17.03
CA ALA A 24 -12.24 -4.09 -16.89
C ALA A 24 -12.91 -4.19 -18.25
N ALA A 25 -14.03 -4.88 -18.30
CA ALA A 25 -14.83 -5.07 -19.51
C ALA A 25 -16.32 -5.02 -19.22
N VAL A 26 -17.08 -4.62 -20.21
CA VAL A 26 -18.54 -4.69 -20.21
C VAL A 26 -18.98 -5.73 -21.23
N PHE A 27 -19.96 -6.54 -20.86
CA PHE A 27 -20.67 -7.48 -21.74
C PHE A 27 -22.10 -7.01 -21.93
N ASP A 28 -22.51 -6.78 -23.14
CA ASP A 28 -23.85 -6.27 -23.49
C ASP A 28 -24.89 -7.37 -23.80
N GLY A 29 -24.49 -8.62 -23.68
CA GLY A 29 -25.29 -9.81 -24.03
C GLY A 29 -24.80 -10.50 -25.29
N GLU A 30 -24.01 -9.83 -26.13
CA GLU A 30 -23.44 -10.35 -27.36
C GLU A 30 -21.93 -10.12 -27.45
N ASN A 31 -21.47 -8.92 -27.09
CA ASN A 31 -20.08 -8.49 -27.25
C ASN A 31 -19.43 -8.14 -25.91
N ILE A 32 -18.11 -8.35 -25.84
CA ILE A 32 -17.27 -7.89 -24.73
C ILE A 32 -16.49 -6.68 -25.21
N THR A 33 -16.61 -5.57 -24.47
CA THR A 33 -15.89 -4.33 -24.74
C THR A 33 -14.99 -3.99 -23.57
N LEU A 34 -13.67 -3.87 -23.81
CA LEU A 34 -12.72 -3.43 -22.81
C LEU A 34 -12.93 -1.95 -22.46
N ILE A 35 -12.96 -1.65 -21.18
CA ILE A 35 -13.02 -0.27 -20.67
C ILE A 35 -11.61 0.32 -20.72
N LYS A 36 -11.47 1.56 -21.20
CA LYS A 36 -10.21 2.29 -21.20
C LYS A 36 -9.96 2.88 -19.82
N LEU A 37 -9.30 2.11 -18.96
CA LEU A 37 -8.98 2.53 -17.58
C LEU A 37 -7.85 3.56 -17.51
N ALA A 38 -6.93 3.54 -18.48
CA ALA A 38 -5.81 4.48 -18.59
C ALA A 38 -5.69 4.92 -20.06
N ALA A 39 -6.56 5.80 -20.50
CA ALA A 39 -6.62 6.21 -21.92
C ALA A 39 -5.22 6.64 -22.45
N PRO A 40 -4.77 6.12 -23.62
CA PRO A 40 -5.55 5.32 -24.58
C PRO A 40 -5.70 3.82 -24.25
N ASP A 41 -4.98 3.32 -23.23
CA ASP A 41 -4.88 1.90 -22.90
C ASP A 41 -6.08 1.39 -22.09
N SER A 42 -6.43 0.11 -22.31
CA SER A 42 -7.46 -0.58 -21.54
C SER A 42 -6.92 -1.28 -20.30
N VAL A 43 -5.60 -1.32 -20.15
CA VAL A 43 -4.90 -1.95 -19.02
C VAL A 43 -4.23 -0.87 -18.20
N MET A 44 -4.47 -0.87 -16.89
CA MET A 44 -3.94 0.09 -15.95
C MET A 44 -2.99 -0.60 -14.98
N PRO A 45 -1.83 -0.02 -14.62
CA PRO A 45 -1.01 -0.54 -13.53
C PRO A 45 -1.80 -0.64 -12.22
N SER A 46 -1.70 -1.79 -11.52
CA SER A 46 -2.26 -1.96 -10.17
C SER A 46 -1.36 -1.27 -9.15
N ALA A 47 -1.30 0.05 -9.23
CA ALA A 47 -0.44 0.92 -8.45
C ALA A 47 -1.27 1.98 -7.72
N ASN A 48 -0.89 2.28 -6.48
CA ASN A 48 -1.44 3.37 -5.69
C ASN A 48 -0.27 4.14 -5.07
N TYR A 49 -0.26 5.46 -5.24
CA TYR A 49 0.69 6.36 -4.60
C TYR A 49 -0.04 7.23 -3.59
N ILE A 50 0.50 7.33 -2.39
CA ILE A 50 -0.04 8.15 -1.30
C ILE A 50 1.00 9.17 -0.92
N ASP A 51 0.64 10.45 -1.02
CA ASP A 51 1.49 11.56 -0.63
C ASP A 51 1.43 11.84 0.88
N ARG A 52 2.19 12.83 1.36
CA ARG A 52 2.20 13.22 2.78
C ARG A 52 0.91 13.90 3.25
N ALA A 53 0.09 14.40 2.35
CA ALA A 53 -1.24 14.91 2.64
C ALA A 53 -2.30 13.79 2.62
N PHE A 54 -1.88 12.52 2.44
CA PHE A 54 -2.73 11.34 2.31
C PHE A 54 -3.67 11.40 1.10
N GLN A 55 -3.29 12.17 0.07
CA GLN A 55 -3.94 12.12 -1.22
C GLN A 55 -3.45 10.90 -1.98
N SER A 56 -4.36 10.25 -2.71
CA SER A 56 -4.09 9.03 -3.44
C SER A 56 -4.18 9.27 -4.94
N SER A 57 -3.17 8.82 -5.69
CA SER A 57 -3.24 8.67 -7.14
C SER A 57 -3.08 7.20 -7.52
N ILE A 58 -3.68 6.79 -8.64
CA ILE A 58 -3.74 5.39 -9.06
C ILE A 58 -3.19 5.19 -10.48
N GLY A 59 -2.89 3.93 -10.80
CA GLY A 59 -2.50 3.52 -12.14
C GLY A 59 -1.19 4.15 -12.59
N GLN A 60 -1.19 4.66 -13.81
CA GLN A 60 -0.03 5.29 -14.42
C GLN A 60 0.33 6.60 -13.70
N LEU A 61 -0.66 7.38 -13.28
CA LEU A 61 -0.46 8.62 -12.54
C LEU A 61 0.30 8.39 -11.23
N ALA A 62 -0.01 7.29 -10.52
CA ALA A 62 0.71 6.91 -9.29
C ALA A 62 2.21 6.70 -9.54
N ILE A 63 2.56 6.13 -10.69
CA ILE A 63 3.96 5.90 -11.08
C ILE A 63 4.63 7.22 -11.43
N GLU A 64 3.94 8.09 -12.15
CA GLU A 64 4.43 9.40 -12.56
C GLU A 64 4.66 10.32 -11.36
N ASP A 65 3.73 10.37 -10.42
CA ASP A 65 3.85 11.13 -9.17
C ASP A 65 5.03 10.63 -8.34
N TYR A 66 5.21 9.31 -8.24
CA TYR A 66 6.35 8.73 -7.55
C TYR A 66 7.68 9.11 -8.21
N ILE A 67 7.79 8.99 -9.54
CA ILE A 67 9.00 9.33 -10.28
C ILE A 67 9.29 10.83 -10.16
N SER A 68 8.28 11.66 -10.35
CA SER A 68 8.39 13.12 -10.28
C SER A 68 8.85 13.59 -8.90
N GLY A 69 8.21 13.09 -7.85
CA GLY A 69 8.55 13.44 -6.48
C GLY A 69 9.92 12.97 -6.01
N ASN A 70 10.46 11.92 -6.63
CA ASN A 70 11.77 11.37 -6.25
C ASN A 70 12.93 11.81 -7.18
N ARG A 71 12.64 12.46 -8.30
CA ARG A 71 13.67 12.90 -9.25
C ARG A 71 14.55 14.01 -8.64
N GLY A 72 15.85 13.75 -8.53
CA GLY A 72 16.83 14.71 -8.03
C GLY A 72 16.76 14.98 -6.52
N ARG A 73 15.97 14.22 -5.79
CA ARG A 73 15.84 14.35 -4.34
C ARG A 73 17.09 13.82 -3.62
N LYS A 74 17.51 14.52 -2.59
CA LYS A 74 18.48 13.99 -1.63
C LYS A 74 17.72 13.03 -0.68
N VAL A 75 18.27 11.85 -0.49
CA VAL A 75 17.70 10.85 0.42
C VAL A 75 18.34 11.03 1.80
N GLU A 76 17.55 11.27 2.82
CA GLU A 76 17.98 11.34 4.22
C GLU A 76 17.44 10.11 4.93
N LEU A 77 18.32 9.13 5.17
CA LEU A 77 17.98 7.89 5.85
C LEU A 77 18.25 8.04 7.34
N SER A 78 17.23 7.79 8.16
CA SER A 78 17.34 7.63 9.60
C SER A 78 17.08 6.16 9.97
N LEU A 79 17.77 5.69 11.01
CA LEU A 79 17.48 4.38 11.57
C LEU A 79 16.19 4.46 12.38
N GLU A 80 15.26 3.55 12.11
CA GLU A 80 14.04 3.45 12.91
C GLU A 80 14.38 2.87 14.29
N ILE A 81 13.99 3.58 15.35
CA ILE A 81 14.11 3.09 16.73
C ILE A 81 12.96 2.12 16.96
N LEU A 82 13.26 0.81 17.03
CA LEU A 82 12.26 -0.23 17.25
C LEU A 82 11.81 -0.34 18.71
N GLY A 83 12.56 0.22 19.64
CA GLY A 83 12.28 0.20 21.07
C GLY A 83 13.49 0.48 21.93
N GLU A 84 13.27 0.60 23.23
CA GLU A 84 14.31 0.72 24.23
C GLU A 84 14.52 -0.65 24.90
N ALA A 85 15.71 -1.23 24.78
CA ALA A 85 16.10 -2.40 25.54
C ALA A 85 16.70 -1.96 26.89
N ARG A 86 16.07 -2.34 27.99
CA ARG A 86 16.68 -2.25 29.30
C ARG A 86 17.65 -3.41 29.50
N SER A 87 18.92 -3.12 29.68
CA SER A 87 19.89 -4.10 30.10
C SER A 87 19.60 -4.48 31.57
N GLY A 88 18.78 -5.53 31.73
CA GLY A 88 18.64 -6.18 33.03
C GLY A 88 19.87 -7.00 33.29
N THR A 89 20.75 -6.56 34.17
CA THR A 89 21.81 -7.37 34.74
C THR A 89 21.15 -8.51 35.55
N GLY A 90 20.95 -9.65 34.90
CA GLY A 90 20.44 -10.84 35.54
C GLY A 90 21.54 -11.52 36.37
N GLY A 91 21.32 -11.65 37.65
CA GLY A 91 21.73 -12.75 38.49
C GLY A 91 23.19 -12.83 38.97
N GLY A 92 23.42 -12.42 40.16
CA GLY A 92 24.53 -12.79 41.01
C GLY A 92 24.28 -12.19 42.38
N GLU A 93 23.93 -13.06 43.34
CA GLU A 93 23.82 -12.66 44.76
C GLU A 93 25.09 -11.97 45.21
N SER A 94 25.00 -10.70 45.60
CA SER A 94 25.74 -10.15 46.74
C SER A 94 25.24 -8.78 47.09
N ALA A 95 24.99 -8.64 48.36
CA ALA A 95 24.39 -7.52 49.05
C ALA A 95 25.09 -6.16 48.86
N MET A 96 24.30 -5.12 49.16
CA MET A 96 24.66 -3.77 49.49
C MET A 96 24.76 -2.74 48.34
N GLY A 97 23.69 -2.00 48.20
CA GLY A 97 23.72 -0.52 48.09
C GLY A 97 24.19 0.04 46.75
N GLY A 98 23.24 0.38 45.88
CA GLY A 98 23.47 1.23 44.74
C GLY A 98 22.35 1.06 43.71
N ALA A 99 21.41 1.98 43.69
CA ALA A 99 20.48 2.09 42.56
C ALA A 99 21.29 2.52 41.31
N GLY A 100 21.80 1.55 40.59
CA GLY A 100 22.36 1.80 39.27
C GLY A 100 21.22 2.07 38.29
N GLU A 101 21.18 3.27 37.77
CA GLU A 101 20.38 3.60 36.58
C GLU A 101 20.77 2.61 35.50
N GLY A 102 19.85 1.71 35.16
CA GLY A 102 20.04 0.76 34.07
C GLY A 102 20.19 1.54 32.77
N ASP A 103 21.30 1.36 32.11
CA ASP A 103 21.61 1.97 30.83
C ASP A 103 20.56 1.49 29.82
N THR A 104 19.69 2.41 29.37
CA THR A 104 18.70 2.14 28.34
C THR A 104 19.37 2.30 26.99
N ALA A 105 19.55 1.22 26.25
CA ALA A 105 20.07 1.25 24.90
C ALA A 105 18.90 1.20 23.89
N ASN A 106 18.88 2.12 22.94
CA ASN A 106 17.95 2.08 21.84
C ASN A 106 18.24 0.90 20.92
N VAL A 107 17.23 0.09 20.65
CA VAL A 107 17.30 -0.99 19.65
C VAL A 107 16.90 -0.43 18.30
N TYR A 108 17.87 -0.37 17.39
CA TYR A 108 17.64 0.10 16.03
C TYR A 108 17.23 -1.06 15.13
N GLY A 109 16.19 -0.87 14.29
CA GLY A 109 15.79 -1.81 13.25
C GLY A 109 16.62 -1.67 11.98
N GLN A 110 16.50 -2.65 11.09
CA GLN A 110 17.09 -2.59 9.75
C GLN A 110 16.25 -1.74 8.78
N ALA A 111 15.10 -1.23 9.21
CA ALA A 111 14.28 -0.35 8.41
C ALA A 111 14.84 1.08 8.47
N PHE A 112 15.12 1.62 7.28
CA PHE A 112 15.47 3.03 7.15
C PHE A 112 14.18 3.81 6.88
N ASP A 113 13.88 4.78 7.73
CA ASP A 113 12.84 5.76 7.44
C ASP A 113 13.46 6.94 6.69
N ASP A 114 12.91 7.27 5.53
CA ASP A 114 13.29 8.44 4.77
C ASP A 114 12.28 9.56 5.05
N SER A 115 12.63 10.40 6.01
CA SER A 115 11.78 11.51 6.46
C SER A 115 11.48 12.53 5.36
N THR A 116 12.29 12.56 4.29
CA THR A 116 12.12 13.46 3.15
C THR A 116 11.29 12.85 2.02
N LEU A 117 10.83 11.59 2.17
CA LEU A 117 10.05 10.89 1.15
C LEU A 117 8.72 11.64 0.89
N PRO A 118 8.46 12.11 -0.35
CA PRO A 118 7.26 12.93 -0.66
C PRO A 118 5.98 12.09 -0.68
N GLY A 119 6.10 10.79 -0.88
CA GLY A 119 4.98 9.85 -0.92
C GLY A 119 5.47 8.41 -1.02
N ARG A 120 4.55 7.46 -0.86
CA ARG A 120 4.84 6.03 -0.96
C ARG A 120 4.07 5.39 -2.10
N LEU A 121 4.78 4.65 -2.96
CA LEU A 121 4.20 3.88 -4.04
C LEU A 121 3.97 2.43 -3.59
N PHE A 122 2.74 1.96 -3.73
CA PHE A 122 2.31 0.60 -3.44
C PHE A 122 2.01 -0.13 -4.74
N ARG A 123 2.75 -1.21 -4.98
CA ARG A 123 2.56 -2.14 -6.11
C ARG A 123 2.58 -3.57 -5.59
N GLY A 124 1.85 -4.43 -6.30
CA GLY A 124 1.81 -5.84 -5.92
C GLY A 124 1.10 -6.14 -4.60
N THR A 125 0.33 -5.21 -4.07
CA THR A 125 -0.40 -5.32 -2.77
C THR A 125 -1.33 -6.53 -2.74
N LYS A 126 -1.84 -6.97 -3.90
CA LYS A 126 -2.67 -8.18 -4.04
C LYS A 126 -2.02 -9.41 -3.41
N ARG A 127 -0.68 -9.55 -3.49
CA ARG A 127 0.04 -10.71 -2.92
C ARG A 127 -0.06 -10.80 -1.40
N LEU A 128 -0.31 -9.68 -0.75
CA LEU A 128 -0.40 -9.58 0.71
C LEU A 128 -1.83 -9.71 1.21
N LEU A 129 -2.83 -9.62 0.32
CA LEU A 129 -4.24 -9.78 0.69
C LEU A 129 -4.50 -11.22 1.12
N GLY A 130 -5.21 -11.37 2.24
CA GLY A 130 -5.52 -12.67 2.81
C GLY A 130 -4.41 -13.26 3.69
N ASN A 131 -3.27 -12.61 3.84
CA ASN A 131 -2.27 -13.01 4.81
C ASN A 131 -2.77 -12.62 6.22
N THR A 132 -2.91 -13.64 7.10
CA THR A 132 -3.42 -13.45 8.46
C THR A 132 -2.42 -12.79 9.41
N THR A 133 -1.13 -12.83 9.07
CA THR A 133 -0.06 -12.26 9.90
C THR A 133 0.26 -10.81 9.54
N THR A 134 -0.06 -10.38 8.32
CA THR A 134 0.25 -9.04 7.84
C THR A 134 -0.97 -8.46 7.13
N ASP A 135 -1.89 -7.84 7.87
CA ASP A 135 -3.07 -7.17 7.32
C ASP A 135 -2.94 -5.65 7.27
N ARG A 136 -1.85 -5.10 7.82
CA ARG A 136 -1.61 -3.66 7.97
C ARG A 136 -0.21 -3.28 7.53
N THR A 137 -0.04 -2.01 7.14
CA THR A 137 1.24 -1.39 6.85
C THR A 137 1.26 0.05 7.33
N ALA A 138 2.42 0.54 7.70
CA ALA A 138 2.62 1.95 8.02
C ALA A 138 2.72 2.76 6.71
N VAL A 139 2.02 3.87 6.68
CA VAL A 139 2.14 4.91 5.64
C VAL A 139 2.43 6.20 6.39
N PHE A 140 3.70 6.57 6.46
CA PHE A 140 4.20 7.64 7.33
C PHE A 140 3.84 7.36 8.81
N ASP A 141 3.16 8.31 9.45
CA ASP A 141 2.72 8.25 10.84
C ASP A 141 1.42 7.48 11.07
N LYS A 142 0.78 6.97 10.00
CA LYS A 142 -0.52 6.27 10.09
C LYS A 142 -0.42 4.82 9.68
N THR A 143 -1.21 3.99 10.34
CA THR A 143 -1.35 2.58 10.00
C THR A 143 -2.59 2.35 9.14
N PHE A 144 -2.40 1.76 7.96
CA PHE A 144 -3.45 1.42 7.01
C PHE A 144 -3.65 -0.09 6.96
N ARG A 145 -4.90 -0.52 6.77
CA ARG A 145 -5.16 -1.89 6.33
C ARG A 145 -4.72 -2.06 4.88
N LEU A 146 -4.16 -3.21 4.52
CA LEU A 146 -3.74 -3.49 3.14
C LEU A 146 -4.90 -3.37 2.14
N VAL A 147 -6.12 -3.73 2.56
CA VAL A 147 -7.33 -3.55 1.75
C VAL A 147 -7.55 -2.08 1.39
N ALA A 148 -7.30 -1.15 2.32
CA ALA A 148 -7.48 0.28 2.06
C ALA A 148 -6.54 0.82 0.98
N LEU A 149 -5.41 0.17 0.74
CA LEU A 149 -4.48 0.53 -0.34
C LEU A 149 -4.95 0.04 -1.72
N VAL A 150 -5.85 -0.94 -1.74
CA VAL A 150 -6.39 -1.53 -2.98
C VAL A 150 -7.69 -0.84 -3.42
N VAL A 151 -8.50 -0.39 -2.47
CA VAL A 151 -9.82 0.23 -2.73
C VAL A 151 -9.75 1.33 -3.80
N PRO A 152 -8.80 2.29 -3.77
CA PRO A 152 -8.75 3.34 -4.79
C PRO A 152 -8.53 2.83 -6.23
N ILE A 153 -7.96 1.62 -6.39
CA ILE A 153 -7.75 1.02 -7.71
C ILE A 153 -9.06 0.43 -8.28
N LEU A 154 -10.03 0.11 -7.41
CA LEU A 154 -11.27 -0.58 -7.77
C LEU A 154 -12.48 0.36 -7.81
N VAL A 155 -12.35 1.62 -7.43
CA VAL A 155 -13.38 2.65 -7.40
C VAL A 155 -13.18 3.65 -8.54
#